data_3ab39be6c9bf1757fefa221b6135066d
#
_entry.id   3ab39be6c9bf1757fefa221b6135066d
#
_cell.length_a   1.000
_cell.length_b   1.000
_cell.length_c   1.000
_cell.angle_alpha   90.00
_cell.angle_beta   90.00
_cell.angle_gamma   90.00
#
_symmetry.space_group_name_H-M   'P 1'
#
loop_
_entity.id
_entity.type
_entity.pdbx_description
1 polymer ?
#
loop_
_entity_poly.entity_id
_entity_poly.type
_entity_poly.pdbx_seq_one_letter_code
_entity_poly.pdbx_strand_id
1 'polypeptide(L)'
;MIRRRLSKHLKSQNWFAVAVDFVIVVVGVFMGLQVQDWNEARKERIEEYALLSRLHSETVKLLETQREELVSLSERANILMSVNPVLFSQEPLRSLSELECRHIVASHVFRRPPDELPVLDEMLSTGRFDVLQDEGIKEILRSYVIFRERARAYYDEATNELFRLHSRFPALIAIGRAPLERGTVDAWTALSGEGFRWDRVCDAEKMRASQAFLNEYVDNLSRTGSMIQFTEQRHEHLEELESALSAHLGVTAVAG
;
A
#
# COMPACT_ATOMS: atom_id res chain seq x y z
N MET A 1 -2.88 -51.48 70.22
CA MET A 1 -1.47 -51.05 70.50
C MET A 1 -0.86 -50.25 69.33
N ILE A 2 -1.47 -50.17 68.20
CA ILE A 2 -0.87 -49.50 66.99
C ILE A 2 -0.98 -47.94 67.04
N ARG A 3 -2.03 -47.37 67.63
CA ARG A 3 -2.25 -45.91 67.72
C ARG A 3 -1.23 -45.17 68.60
N ARG A 4 -0.58 -45.80 69.53
CA ARG A 4 0.38 -45.17 70.45
C ARG A 4 1.82 -45.06 69.85
N ARG A 5 2.10 -45.86 68.82
CA ARG A 5 3.43 -45.76 68.13
C ARG A 5 3.45 -44.71 67.08
N LEU A 6 2.34 -44.42 66.38
CA LEU A 6 2.24 -43.33 65.41
C LEU A 6 2.40 -41.95 66.06
N SER A 7 1.85 -41.74 67.28
CA SER A 7 1.93 -40.41 67.92
C SER A 7 3.32 -40.09 68.47
N LYS A 8 4.18 -41.08 68.70
CA LYS A 8 5.61 -40.81 69.10
C LYS A 8 6.51 -40.44 67.95
N HIS A 9 6.25 -40.96 66.75
CA HIS A 9 7.01 -40.55 65.56
C HIS A 9 6.67 -39.15 65.04
N LEU A 10 5.41 -38.71 65.25
CA LEU A 10 5.00 -37.33 64.91
C LEU A 10 5.56 -36.24 65.84
N LYS A 11 5.93 -36.62 67.10
CA LYS A 11 6.46 -35.65 68.08
C LYS A 11 7.98 -35.42 67.97
N SER A 12 8.71 -36.25 67.23
CA SER A 12 10.14 -36.06 66.97
C SER A 12 10.43 -35.53 65.56
N GLN A 13 9.39 -35.21 64.80
CA GLN A 13 9.55 -34.66 63.46
C GLN A 13 10.02 -33.20 63.57
N ASN A 14 11.21 -32.97 63.06
CA ASN A 14 11.85 -31.65 63.07
C ASN A 14 11.10 -30.72 62.10
N TRP A 15 10.04 -30.04 62.61
CA TRP A 15 9.21 -29.14 61.83
C TRP A 15 10.02 -28.08 61.08
N PHE A 16 11.18 -27.75 61.59
CA PHE A 16 12.09 -26.81 60.92
C PHE A 16 12.67 -27.42 59.63
N ALA A 17 13.03 -28.70 59.63
CA ALA A 17 13.51 -29.36 58.42
C ALA A 17 12.39 -29.47 57.36
N VAL A 18 11.15 -29.77 57.77
CA VAL A 18 9.99 -29.83 56.86
C VAL A 18 9.67 -28.44 56.28
N ALA A 19 9.78 -27.38 57.09
CA ALA A 19 9.58 -26.01 56.62
C ALA A 19 10.69 -25.58 55.62
N VAL A 20 11.93 -25.97 55.87
CA VAL A 20 13.07 -25.69 54.96
C VAL A 20 12.87 -26.43 53.62
N ASP A 21 12.53 -27.72 53.67
CA ASP A 21 12.27 -28.51 52.47
C ASP A 21 11.11 -27.92 51.67
N PHE A 22 10.03 -27.49 52.34
CA PHE A 22 8.92 -26.81 51.68
C PHE A 22 9.35 -25.51 50.97
N VAL A 23 10.14 -24.68 51.66
CA VAL A 23 10.65 -23.44 51.09
C VAL A 23 11.56 -23.73 49.90
N ILE A 24 12.41 -24.73 49.97
CA ILE A 24 13.28 -25.12 48.84
C ILE A 24 12.45 -25.54 47.63
N VAL A 25 11.42 -26.32 47.83
CA VAL A 25 10.52 -26.74 46.73
C VAL A 25 9.79 -25.54 46.13
N VAL A 26 9.22 -24.66 46.98
CA VAL A 26 8.53 -23.46 46.51
C VAL A 26 9.46 -22.55 45.72
N VAL A 27 10.67 -22.29 46.23
CA VAL A 27 11.67 -21.47 45.53
C VAL A 27 12.10 -22.14 44.23
N GLY A 28 12.30 -23.44 44.22
CA GLY A 28 12.65 -24.19 43.01
C GLY A 28 11.58 -24.10 41.92
N VAL A 29 10.30 -24.26 42.30
CA VAL A 29 9.17 -24.10 41.36
C VAL A 29 9.09 -22.65 40.84
N PHE A 30 9.22 -21.67 41.75
CA PHE A 30 9.17 -20.25 41.38
C PHE A 30 10.31 -19.85 40.40
N MET A 31 11.54 -20.32 40.70
CA MET A 31 12.67 -20.10 39.77
C MET A 31 12.45 -20.80 38.42
N GLY A 32 11.88 -22.00 38.43
CA GLY A 32 11.54 -22.72 37.19
C GLY A 32 10.57 -21.95 36.31
N LEU A 33 9.51 -21.39 36.90
CA LEU A 33 8.54 -20.55 36.20
C LEU A 33 9.18 -19.25 35.68
N GLN A 34 9.98 -18.56 36.49
CA GLN A 34 10.64 -17.33 36.04
C GLN A 34 11.62 -17.55 34.87
N VAL A 35 12.34 -18.67 34.87
CA VAL A 35 13.24 -19.03 33.76
C VAL A 35 12.43 -19.33 32.49
N GLN A 36 11.27 -19.97 32.64
CA GLN A 36 10.36 -20.22 31.52
C GLN A 36 9.84 -18.89 30.95
N ASP A 37 9.26 -18.01 31.79
CA ASP A 37 8.73 -16.72 31.39
C ASP A 37 9.80 -15.85 30.69
N TRP A 38 11.03 -15.85 31.22
CA TRP A 38 12.15 -15.13 30.62
C TRP A 38 12.52 -15.70 29.23
N ASN A 39 12.49 -17.02 29.07
CA ASN A 39 12.80 -17.66 27.80
C ASN A 39 11.69 -17.43 26.76
N GLU A 40 10.42 -17.40 27.18
CA GLU A 40 9.28 -17.06 26.34
C GLU A 40 9.36 -15.60 25.89
N ALA A 41 9.56 -14.65 26.78
CA ALA A 41 9.74 -13.24 26.47
C ALA A 41 10.94 -12.97 25.55
N ARG A 42 11.99 -13.80 25.65
CA ARG A 42 13.12 -13.72 24.72
C ARG A 42 12.76 -14.20 23.33
N LYS A 43 11.98 -15.29 23.21
CA LYS A 43 11.51 -15.78 21.90
C LYS A 43 10.59 -14.79 21.24
N GLU A 44 9.65 -14.22 21.98
CA GLU A 44 8.72 -13.21 21.49
C GLU A 44 9.47 -11.99 20.91
N ARG A 45 10.48 -11.48 21.62
CA ARG A 45 11.31 -10.37 21.10
C ARG A 45 12.06 -10.73 19.82
N ILE A 46 12.56 -11.95 19.69
CA ILE A 46 13.25 -12.41 18.48
C ILE A 46 12.25 -12.51 17.32
N GLU A 47 11.06 -13.01 17.58
CA GLU A 47 9.99 -13.09 16.57
C GLU A 47 9.51 -11.70 16.14
N GLU A 48 9.27 -10.80 17.08
CA GLU A 48 8.91 -9.41 16.83
C GLU A 48 9.98 -8.73 15.95
N TYR A 49 11.25 -8.80 16.34
CA TYR A 49 12.34 -8.22 15.57
C TYR A 49 12.41 -8.76 14.13
N ALA A 50 12.21 -10.05 13.95
CA ALA A 50 12.20 -10.67 12.63
C ALA A 50 11.02 -10.19 11.78
N LEU A 51 9.82 -10.04 12.38
CA LEU A 51 8.63 -9.51 11.70
C LEU A 51 8.83 -8.04 11.31
N LEU A 52 9.29 -7.21 12.24
CA LEU A 52 9.52 -5.79 11.98
C LEU A 52 10.61 -5.57 10.93
N SER A 53 11.67 -6.38 10.93
CA SER A 53 12.72 -6.31 9.91
C SER A 53 12.21 -6.65 8.51
N ARG A 54 11.35 -7.67 8.38
CA ARG A 54 10.69 -7.99 7.11
C ARG A 54 9.74 -6.89 6.68
N LEU A 55 8.92 -6.39 7.59
CA LEU A 55 7.98 -5.29 7.35
C LEU A 55 8.71 -4.03 6.88
N HIS A 56 9.84 -3.69 7.51
CA HIS A 56 10.67 -2.57 7.08
C HIS A 56 11.14 -2.73 5.63
N SER A 57 11.67 -3.92 5.28
CA SER A 57 12.12 -4.19 3.90
C SER A 57 10.99 -4.08 2.88
N GLU A 58 9.78 -4.52 3.22
CA GLU A 58 8.59 -4.40 2.39
C GLU A 58 8.15 -2.93 2.25
N THR A 59 8.18 -2.18 3.35
CA THR A 59 7.82 -0.74 3.37
C THR A 59 8.76 0.07 2.49
N VAL A 60 10.07 -0.13 2.59
CA VAL A 60 11.08 0.54 1.74
C VAL A 60 10.83 0.25 0.25
N LYS A 61 10.60 -1.01 -0.09
CA LYS A 61 10.32 -1.40 -1.48
C LYS A 61 9.02 -0.78 -2.00
N LEU A 62 7.99 -0.74 -1.16
CA LEU A 62 6.71 -0.16 -1.53
C LEU A 62 6.82 1.35 -1.70
N LEU A 63 7.59 2.06 -0.86
CA LEU A 63 7.90 3.49 -1.01
C LEU A 63 8.56 3.80 -2.36
N GLU A 64 9.54 3.01 -2.77
CA GLU A 64 10.20 3.19 -4.08
C GLU A 64 9.19 3.04 -5.22
N THR A 65 8.36 1.99 -5.19
CA THR A 65 7.32 1.76 -6.19
C THR A 65 6.27 2.90 -6.21
N GLN A 66 5.89 3.43 -5.05
CA GLN A 66 4.96 4.55 -4.94
C GLN A 66 5.54 5.84 -5.53
N ARG A 67 6.83 6.07 -5.35
CA ARG A 67 7.52 7.25 -5.92
C ARG A 67 7.52 7.21 -7.45
N GLU A 68 7.80 6.05 -8.04
CA GLU A 68 7.73 5.86 -9.49
C GLU A 68 6.30 6.08 -10.03
N GLU A 69 5.29 5.58 -9.32
CA GLU A 69 3.89 5.76 -9.68
C GLU A 69 3.46 7.23 -9.61
N LEU A 70 3.87 7.98 -8.57
CA LEU A 70 3.59 9.41 -8.43
C LEU A 70 4.19 10.23 -9.59
N VAL A 71 5.41 9.93 -10.01
CA VAL A 71 6.04 10.58 -11.17
C VAL A 71 5.20 10.33 -12.42
N SER A 72 4.83 9.07 -12.67
CA SER A 72 4.04 8.70 -13.85
C SER A 72 2.65 9.34 -13.87
N LEU A 73 1.96 9.38 -12.72
CA LEU A 73 0.66 10.03 -12.58
C LEU A 73 0.74 11.54 -12.77
N SER A 74 1.78 12.18 -12.20
CA SER A 74 1.99 13.62 -12.32
C SER A 74 2.32 14.05 -13.76
N GLU A 75 3.16 13.29 -14.46
CA GLU A 75 3.45 13.54 -15.88
C GLU A 75 2.17 13.47 -16.72
N ARG A 76 1.37 12.44 -16.51
CA ARG A 76 0.07 12.27 -17.18
C ARG A 76 -0.88 13.43 -16.89
N ALA A 77 -1.01 13.83 -15.63
CA ALA A 77 -1.85 14.94 -15.23
C ALA A 77 -1.40 16.24 -15.88
N ASN A 78 -0.10 16.52 -15.91
CA ASN A 78 0.47 17.73 -16.54
C ASN A 78 0.14 17.79 -18.03
N ILE A 79 0.22 16.66 -18.75
CA ILE A 79 -0.14 16.62 -20.17
C ILE A 79 -1.64 16.89 -20.36
N LEU A 80 -2.49 16.27 -19.56
CA LEU A 80 -3.94 16.51 -19.61
C LEU A 80 -4.27 17.97 -19.27
N MET A 81 -3.64 18.53 -18.25
CA MET A 81 -3.85 19.93 -17.86
C MET A 81 -3.38 20.93 -18.93
N SER A 82 -2.34 20.61 -19.70
CA SER A 82 -1.86 21.47 -20.80
C SER A 82 -2.88 21.63 -21.93
N VAL A 83 -3.86 20.74 -22.02
CA VAL A 83 -4.95 20.78 -23.00
C VAL A 83 -6.10 21.66 -22.54
N ASN A 84 -6.29 21.87 -21.24
CA ASN A 84 -7.41 22.62 -20.68
C ASN A 84 -7.58 24.02 -21.27
N PRO A 85 -6.53 24.86 -21.42
CA PRO A 85 -6.70 26.19 -22.01
C PRO A 85 -7.25 26.16 -23.44
N VAL A 86 -6.89 25.13 -24.21
CA VAL A 86 -7.40 24.94 -25.58
C VAL A 86 -8.85 24.53 -25.57
N LEU A 87 -9.23 23.53 -24.76
CA LEU A 87 -10.59 22.98 -24.74
C LEU A 87 -11.60 23.92 -24.08
N PHE A 88 -11.20 24.68 -23.06
CA PHE A 88 -12.09 25.60 -22.34
C PHE A 88 -12.01 27.05 -22.82
N SER A 89 -11.51 27.28 -24.03
CA SER A 89 -11.51 28.59 -24.70
C SER A 89 -10.70 29.68 -23.98
N GLN A 90 -9.72 29.30 -23.17
CA GLN A 90 -8.79 30.23 -22.54
C GLN A 90 -7.65 30.65 -23.50
N GLU A 91 -7.39 29.81 -24.50
CA GLU A 91 -6.41 30.05 -25.56
C GLU A 91 -7.05 29.92 -26.94
N PRO A 92 -6.41 30.46 -27.97
CA PRO A 92 -6.82 30.24 -29.36
C PRO A 92 -6.87 28.75 -29.70
N LEU A 93 -7.80 28.40 -30.59
CA LEU A 93 -7.91 27.04 -31.09
C LEU A 93 -6.64 26.62 -31.82
N ARG A 94 -6.08 25.49 -31.46
CA ARG A 94 -4.95 24.82 -32.14
C ARG A 94 -5.21 23.32 -32.26
N SER A 95 -4.49 22.71 -33.17
CA SER A 95 -4.45 21.25 -33.21
C SER A 95 -3.80 20.69 -31.94
N LEU A 96 -4.29 19.57 -31.45
CA LEU A 96 -3.69 18.82 -30.36
C LEU A 96 -2.54 17.98 -30.92
N SER A 97 -1.45 17.89 -30.17
CA SER A 97 -0.35 16.97 -30.47
C SER A 97 -0.78 15.51 -30.33
N GLU A 98 -0.03 14.60 -30.92
CA GLU A 98 -0.25 13.15 -30.75
C GLU A 98 -0.20 12.75 -29.29
N LEU A 99 0.72 13.33 -28.51
CA LEU A 99 0.87 13.05 -27.09
C LEU A 99 -0.36 13.50 -26.29
N GLU A 100 -0.87 14.70 -26.53
CA GLU A 100 -2.08 15.23 -25.88
C GLU A 100 -3.30 14.36 -26.23
N CYS A 101 -3.49 14.05 -27.51
CA CYS A 101 -4.58 13.20 -27.97
C CYS A 101 -4.50 11.78 -27.35
N ARG A 102 -3.32 11.20 -27.26
CA ARG A 102 -3.09 9.91 -26.62
C ARG A 102 -3.51 9.93 -25.15
N HIS A 103 -3.17 10.97 -24.41
CA HIS A 103 -3.53 11.09 -22.99
C HIS A 103 -5.03 11.33 -22.80
N ILE A 104 -5.68 12.10 -23.67
CA ILE A 104 -7.15 12.25 -23.66
C ILE A 104 -7.81 10.89 -23.88
N VAL A 105 -7.38 10.14 -24.90
CA VAL A 105 -7.94 8.79 -25.19
C VAL A 105 -7.73 7.83 -24.03
N ALA A 106 -6.58 7.90 -23.36
CA ALA A 106 -6.23 7.04 -22.24
C ALA A 106 -6.68 7.59 -20.86
N SER A 107 -7.37 8.74 -20.82
CA SER A 107 -7.70 9.41 -19.55
C SER A 107 -8.56 8.57 -18.60
N HIS A 108 -9.31 7.59 -19.13
CA HIS A 108 -10.12 6.64 -18.37
C HIS A 108 -9.34 5.42 -17.85
N VAL A 109 -8.06 5.28 -18.19
CA VAL A 109 -7.26 4.11 -17.79
C VAL A 109 -6.65 4.37 -16.41
N PHE A 110 -7.20 3.74 -15.41
CA PHE A 110 -6.67 3.76 -14.05
C PHE A 110 -6.06 2.41 -13.73
N ARG A 111 -4.89 2.42 -13.10
CA ARG A 111 -4.26 1.22 -12.54
C ARG A 111 -4.38 1.31 -11.03
N ARG A 112 -4.70 0.19 -10.40
CA ARG A 112 -4.67 0.12 -8.95
C ARG A 112 -3.21 0.18 -8.52
N PRO A 113 -2.82 1.21 -7.74
CA PRO A 113 -1.46 1.27 -7.22
C PRO A 113 -1.19 0.12 -6.26
N PRO A 114 0.02 -0.46 -6.24
CA PRO A 114 0.39 -1.46 -5.26
C PRO A 114 0.31 -0.88 -3.85
N ASP A 115 -0.27 -1.63 -2.92
CA ASP A 115 -0.53 -1.22 -1.55
C ASP A 115 -0.36 -2.36 -0.54
N GLU A 116 0.14 -3.50 -1.00
CA GLU A 116 0.30 -4.69 -0.20
C GLU A 116 1.58 -4.63 0.63
N LEU A 117 1.44 -4.98 1.92
CA LEU A 117 2.52 -5.32 2.84
C LEU A 117 2.28 -6.76 3.30
N PRO A 118 2.88 -7.75 2.65
CA PRO A 118 2.62 -9.18 2.90
C PRO A 118 2.77 -9.59 4.36
N VAL A 119 3.76 -9.05 5.07
CA VAL A 119 3.94 -9.33 6.51
C VAL A 119 2.78 -8.78 7.34
N LEU A 120 2.30 -7.57 7.02
CA LEU A 120 1.13 -6.99 7.68
C LEU A 120 -0.12 -7.85 7.41
N ASP A 121 -0.32 -8.27 6.17
CA ASP A 121 -1.47 -9.10 5.78
C ASP A 121 -1.39 -10.50 6.43
N GLU A 122 -0.18 -11.08 6.57
CA GLU A 122 0.07 -12.30 7.34
C GLU A 122 -0.31 -12.11 8.81
N MET A 123 0.14 -11.03 9.45
CA MET A 123 -0.18 -10.73 10.86
C MET A 123 -1.68 -10.56 11.09
N LEU A 124 -2.37 -9.85 10.21
CA LEU A 124 -3.81 -9.61 10.30
C LEU A 124 -4.61 -10.90 10.12
N SER A 125 -4.25 -11.72 9.13
CA SER A 125 -4.98 -12.98 8.82
C SER A 125 -4.76 -14.08 9.85
N THR A 126 -3.60 -14.11 10.51
CA THR A 126 -3.24 -15.12 11.52
C THR A 126 -3.54 -14.67 12.95
N GLY A 127 -4.00 -13.43 13.16
CA GLY A 127 -4.21 -12.86 14.49
C GLY A 127 -2.92 -12.58 15.26
N ARG A 128 -1.76 -12.54 14.58
CA ARG A 128 -0.45 -12.33 15.20
C ARG A 128 -0.09 -10.85 15.39
N PHE A 129 -1.03 -9.95 15.20
CA PHE A 129 -0.81 -8.51 15.41
C PHE A 129 -0.40 -8.17 16.85
N ASP A 130 -0.82 -9.00 17.81
CA ASP A 130 -0.48 -8.86 19.24
C ASP A 130 0.98 -9.22 19.56
N VAL A 131 1.72 -9.86 18.64
CA VAL A 131 3.17 -10.12 18.81
C VAL A 131 3.97 -8.81 18.85
N LEU A 132 3.48 -7.77 18.20
CA LEU A 132 4.10 -6.44 18.27
C LEU A 132 3.95 -5.88 19.68
N GLN A 133 5.05 -5.40 20.27
CA GLN A 133 5.06 -4.79 21.60
C GLN A 133 4.98 -3.27 21.53
N ASP A 134 5.46 -2.67 20.44
CA ASP A 134 5.47 -1.23 20.24
C ASP A 134 4.07 -0.72 19.82
N GLU A 135 3.39 -0.03 20.75
CA GLU A 135 2.05 0.53 20.49
C GLU A 135 2.06 1.65 19.46
N GLY A 136 3.16 2.39 19.32
CA GLY A 136 3.31 3.42 18.30
C GLY A 136 3.29 2.81 16.89
N ILE A 137 4.06 1.75 16.67
CA ILE A 137 4.08 1.01 15.41
C ILE A 137 2.69 0.38 15.14
N LYS A 138 2.04 -0.19 16.15
CA LYS A 138 0.68 -0.73 16.01
C LYS A 138 -0.33 0.33 15.54
N GLU A 139 -0.26 1.53 16.09
CA GLU A 139 -1.16 2.63 15.73
C GLU A 139 -0.94 3.07 14.28
N ILE A 140 0.31 3.24 13.87
CA ILE A 140 0.66 3.56 12.48
C ILE A 140 0.15 2.48 11.52
N LEU A 141 0.33 1.20 11.85
CA LEU A 141 -0.16 0.10 11.03
C LEU A 141 -1.69 0.05 10.95
N ARG A 142 -2.40 0.29 12.05
CA ARG A 142 -3.88 0.40 12.05
C ARG A 142 -4.35 1.55 11.15
N SER A 143 -3.70 2.71 11.26
CA SER A 143 -3.99 3.88 10.43
C SER A 143 -3.78 3.57 8.95
N TYR A 144 -2.65 2.94 8.61
CA TYR A 144 -2.36 2.50 7.25
C TYR A 144 -3.42 1.53 6.72
N VAL A 145 -3.85 0.53 7.49
CA VAL A 145 -4.90 -0.43 7.08
C VAL A 145 -6.22 0.28 6.79
N ILE A 146 -6.65 1.18 7.67
CA ILE A 146 -7.89 1.95 7.48
C ILE A 146 -7.80 2.81 6.22
N PHE A 147 -6.68 3.49 6.02
CA PHE A 147 -6.44 4.28 4.83
C PHE A 147 -6.46 3.40 3.56
N ARG A 148 -5.75 2.27 3.57
CA ARG A 148 -5.66 1.31 2.47
C ARG A 148 -7.04 0.83 2.02
N GLU A 149 -7.90 0.44 2.96
CA GLU A 149 -9.25 -0.03 2.65
C GLU A 149 -10.11 1.09 2.04
N ARG A 150 -9.98 2.32 2.53
CA ARG A 150 -10.68 3.49 1.97
C ARG A 150 -10.21 3.78 0.55
N ALA A 151 -8.90 3.74 0.30
CA ALA A 151 -8.33 3.98 -1.01
C ALA A 151 -8.75 2.90 -2.03
N ARG A 152 -8.83 1.64 -1.59
CA ARG A 152 -9.34 0.51 -2.40
C ARG A 152 -10.80 0.70 -2.78
N ALA A 153 -11.64 1.05 -1.81
CA ALA A 153 -13.06 1.31 -2.06
C ALA A 153 -13.26 2.46 -3.05
N TYR A 154 -12.50 3.54 -2.91
CA TYR A 154 -12.54 4.65 -3.87
C TYR A 154 -12.09 4.21 -5.28
N TYR A 155 -11.03 3.42 -5.38
CA TYR A 155 -10.55 2.91 -6.67
C TYR A 155 -11.62 2.05 -7.35
N ASP A 156 -12.26 1.15 -6.61
CA ASP A 156 -13.31 0.28 -7.13
C ASP A 156 -14.52 1.11 -7.62
N GLU A 157 -14.91 2.16 -6.88
CA GLU A 157 -15.96 3.10 -7.30
C GLU A 157 -15.56 3.88 -8.57
N ALA A 158 -14.35 4.44 -8.59
CA ALA A 158 -13.85 5.23 -9.72
C ALA A 158 -13.70 4.41 -11.00
N THR A 159 -13.49 3.09 -10.90
CA THR A 159 -13.35 2.19 -12.05
C THR A 159 -14.62 1.46 -12.42
N ASN A 160 -15.68 1.57 -11.63
CA ASN A 160 -16.96 0.94 -11.91
C ASN A 160 -17.63 1.53 -13.18
N GLU A 161 -17.51 2.83 -13.40
CA GLU A 161 -17.93 3.49 -14.63
C GLU A 161 -16.76 4.18 -15.31
N LEU A 162 -16.39 3.71 -16.50
CA LEU A 162 -15.29 4.27 -17.28
C LEU A 162 -15.81 5.19 -18.39
N PHE A 163 -15.41 6.47 -18.37
CA PHE A 163 -15.68 7.39 -19.45
C PHE A 163 -14.66 7.23 -20.58
N ARG A 164 -14.92 6.26 -21.46
CA ARG A 164 -14.09 5.96 -22.64
C ARG A 164 -14.40 6.97 -23.74
N LEU A 165 -13.76 8.15 -23.69
CA LEU A 165 -14.07 9.29 -24.55
C LEU A 165 -14.05 8.95 -26.04
N HIS A 166 -13.10 8.15 -26.51
CA HIS A 166 -13.03 7.72 -27.89
C HIS A 166 -14.20 6.84 -28.35
N SER A 167 -14.74 6.02 -27.45
CA SER A 167 -15.89 5.16 -27.76
C SER A 167 -17.22 5.92 -27.68
N ARG A 168 -17.32 6.89 -26.75
CA ARG A 168 -18.54 7.68 -26.54
C ARG A 168 -18.66 8.81 -27.55
N PHE A 169 -17.53 9.34 -28.03
CA PHE A 169 -17.46 10.48 -28.95
C PHE A 169 -16.67 10.16 -30.22
N PRO A 170 -17.07 9.18 -31.03
CA PRO A 170 -16.32 8.76 -32.22
C PRO A 170 -16.23 9.82 -33.30
N ALA A 171 -17.12 10.84 -33.29
CA ALA A 171 -17.06 11.98 -34.20
C ALA A 171 -15.99 13.02 -33.80
N LEU A 172 -15.47 12.96 -32.56
CA LEU A 172 -14.47 13.88 -32.00
C LEU A 172 -13.09 13.22 -31.93
N ILE A 173 -13.07 11.88 -31.75
CA ILE A 173 -11.84 11.09 -31.60
C ILE A 173 -11.92 9.91 -32.54
N ALA A 174 -11.09 9.91 -33.56
CA ALA A 174 -10.95 8.77 -34.46
C ALA A 174 -9.71 7.94 -34.09
N ILE A 175 -9.85 6.62 -34.12
CA ILE A 175 -8.74 5.68 -33.99
C ILE A 175 -8.56 5.01 -35.34
N GLY A 176 -7.38 5.14 -35.93
CA GLY A 176 -7.00 4.59 -37.21
C GLY A 176 -5.69 3.82 -37.14
N ARG A 177 -5.13 3.54 -38.30
CA ARG A 177 -3.82 2.91 -38.45
C ARG A 177 -2.90 3.85 -39.22
N ALA A 178 -1.71 4.07 -38.71
CA ALA A 178 -0.64 4.83 -39.39
C ALA A 178 0.54 3.90 -39.68
N PRO A 179 1.37 4.19 -40.70
CA PRO A 179 2.61 3.48 -40.91
C PRO A 179 3.53 3.54 -39.70
N LEU A 180 4.20 2.44 -39.40
CA LEU A 180 5.17 2.38 -38.32
C LEU A 180 6.45 3.10 -38.71
N GLU A 181 6.82 4.12 -37.95
CA GLU A 181 8.15 4.74 -38.08
C GLU A 181 9.21 3.80 -37.48
N ARG A 182 10.36 3.66 -38.17
CA ARG A 182 11.42 2.75 -37.76
C ARG A 182 11.95 3.14 -36.36
N GLY A 183 11.86 2.23 -35.41
CA GLY A 183 12.47 2.33 -34.09
C GLY A 183 11.51 2.47 -32.90
N THR A 184 10.19 2.61 -33.12
CA THR A 184 9.19 2.63 -32.05
C THR A 184 8.49 1.28 -31.93
N VAL A 185 8.81 0.52 -30.89
CA VAL A 185 8.08 -0.71 -30.54
C VAL A 185 7.47 -0.51 -29.15
N ASP A 186 6.18 -0.21 -29.11
CA ASP A 186 5.40 -0.28 -27.87
C ASP A 186 4.42 -1.46 -27.92
N ALA A 187 3.80 -1.77 -26.80
CA ALA A 187 2.85 -2.89 -26.71
C ALA A 187 1.63 -2.70 -27.65
N TRP A 188 1.29 -1.48 -28.02
CA TRP A 188 0.21 -1.16 -28.96
C TRP A 188 0.60 -1.46 -30.40
N THR A 189 1.87 -1.24 -30.72
CA THR A 189 2.44 -1.54 -32.03
C THR A 189 2.38 -3.02 -32.34
N ALA A 190 2.66 -3.88 -31.35
CA ALA A 190 2.60 -5.34 -31.50
C ALA A 190 1.20 -5.84 -31.84
N LEU A 191 0.14 -5.13 -31.41
CA LEU A 191 -1.26 -5.49 -31.66
C LEU A 191 -1.85 -4.85 -32.92
N SER A 192 -1.17 -3.88 -33.53
CA SER A 192 -1.67 -3.16 -34.72
C SER A 192 -1.41 -3.91 -36.05
N GLY A 193 -0.58 -4.95 -36.01
CA GLY A 193 -0.13 -5.71 -37.16
C GLY A 193 1.19 -5.19 -37.73
N GLU A 194 1.82 -6.01 -38.54
CA GLU A 194 3.14 -5.76 -39.11
C GLU A 194 3.18 -4.46 -39.94
N GLY A 195 4.11 -3.57 -39.62
CA GLY A 195 4.32 -2.31 -40.34
C GLY A 195 3.36 -1.16 -40.00
N PHE A 196 2.45 -1.34 -39.01
CA PHE A 196 1.47 -0.32 -38.61
C PHE A 196 1.47 -0.08 -37.10
N ARG A 197 1.02 1.12 -36.71
CA ARG A 197 0.68 1.47 -35.33
C ARG A 197 -0.74 2.03 -35.25
N TRP A 198 -1.37 1.94 -34.09
CA TRP A 198 -2.62 2.65 -33.83
C TRP A 198 -2.36 4.15 -33.78
N ASP A 199 -3.12 4.90 -34.55
CA ASP A 199 -3.09 6.36 -34.56
C ASP A 199 -4.39 6.93 -33.99
N ARG A 200 -4.28 8.10 -33.39
CA ARG A 200 -5.39 8.79 -32.74
C ARG A 200 -5.47 10.21 -33.29
N VAL A 201 -6.64 10.58 -33.76
CA VAL A 201 -6.91 11.91 -34.28
C VAL A 201 -7.98 12.55 -33.41
N CYS A 202 -7.64 13.65 -32.76
CA CYS A 202 -8.52 14.42 -31.90
C CYS A 202 -8.87 15.74 -32.57
N ASP A 203 -10.16 15.99 -32.74
CA ASP A 203 -10.71 17.24 -33.31
C ASP A 203 -10.98 18.23 -32.19
N ALA A 204 -10.01 19.10 -31.90
CA ALA A 204 -10.09 20.08 -30.82
C ALA A 204 -11.28 21.06 -30.97
N GLU A 205 -11.65 21.40 -32.20
CA GLU A 205 -12.79 22.29 -32.45
C GLU A 205 -14.10 21.63 -32.04
N LYS A 206 -14.33 20.40 -32.48
CA LYS A 206 -15.52 19.64 -32.10
C LYS A 206 -15.54 19.28 -30.62
N MET A 207 -14.39 18.96 -30.02
CA MET A 207 -14.26 18.73 -28.59
C MET A 207 -14.68 19.96 -27.78
N ARG A 208 -14.14 21.13 -28.12
CA ARG A 208 -14.49 22.42 -27.50
C ARG A 208 -15.99 22.75 -27.64
N ALA A 209 -16.62 22.40 -28.75
CA ALA A 209 -18.02 22.65 -29.00
C ALA A 209 -18.98 21.65 -28.32
N SER A 210 -18.46 20.55 -27.78
CA SER A 210 -19.27 19.48 -27.18
C SER A 210 -19.26 19.54 -25.66
N GLN A 211 -20.30 20.11 -25.04
CA GLN A 211 -20.42 20.16 -23.59
C GLN A 211 -20.42 18.76 -22.97
N ALA A 212 -21.05 17.78 -23.60
CA ALA A 212 -21.06 16.40 -23.11
C ALA A 212 -19.66 15.79 -23.05
N PHE A 213 -18.83 16.04 -24.07
CA PHE A 213 -17.44 15.63 -24.06
C PHE A 213 -16.65 16.32 -22.95
N LEU A 214 -16.79 17.64 -22.80
CA LEU A 214 -16.09 18.40 -21.77
C LEU A 214 -16.43 17.92 -20.37
N ASN A 215 -17.70 17.59 -20.10
CA ASN A 215 -18.12 17.06 -18.80
C ASN A 215 -17.43 15.73 -18.48
N GLU A 216 -17.45 14.76 -19.40
CA GLU A 216 -16.80 13.46 -19.18
C GLU A 216 -15.27 13.56 -19.13
N TYR A 217 -14.69 14.51 -19.87
CA TYR A 217 -13.28 14.80 -19.79
C TYR A 217 -12.89 15.35 -18.41
N VAL A 218 -13.67 16.28 -17.84
CA VAL A 218 -13.47 16.80 -16.48
C VAL A 218 -13.61 15.70 -15.43
N ASP A 219 -14.57 14.79 -15.61
CA ASP A 219 -14.71 13.63 -14.73
C ASP A 219 -13.44 12.76 -14.71
N ASN A 220 -12.87 12.47 -15.88
CA ASN A 220 -11.60 11.72 -15.95
C ASN A 220 -10.43 12.50 -15.33
N LEU A 221 -10.38 13.83 -15.49
CA LEU A 221 -9.39 14.68 -14.82
C LEU A 221 -9.54 14.64 -13.29
N SER A 222 -10.76 14.78 -12.79
CA SER A 222 -11.07 14.74 -11.37
C SER A 222 -10.62 13.40 -10.74
N ARG A 223 -10.92 12.30 -11.40
CA ARG A 223 -10.49 10.97 -10.97
C ARG A 223 -8.97 10.83 -10.97
N THR A 224 -8.29 11.37 -12.01
CA THR A 224 -6.81 11.40 -12.05
C THR A 224 -6.26 12.19 -10.87
N GLY A 225 -6.81 13.36 -10.56
CA GLY A 225 -6.41 14.17 -9.40
C GLY A 225 -6.61 13.42 -8.07
N SER A 226 -7.74 12.75 -7.90
CA SER A 226 -7.99 11.93 -6.70
C SER A 226 -7.02 10.76 -6.58
N MET A 227 -6.65 10.12 -7.70
CA MET A 227 -5.64 9.05 -7.68
C MET A 227 -4.27 9.56 -7.22
N ILE A 228 -3.86 10.74 -7.69
CA ILE A 228 -2.64 11.40 -7.21
C ILE A 228 -2.72 11.63 -5.71
N GLN A 229 -3.79 12.26 -5.23
CA GLN A 229 -3.99 12.56 -3.82
C GLN A 229 -3.95 11.30 -2.93
N PHE A 230 -4.62 10.22 -3.32
CA PHE A 230 -4.56 8.96 -2.56
C PHE A 230 -3.17 8.32 -2.60
N THR A 231 -2.42 8.49 -3.69
CA THR A 231 -1.06 7.96 -3.78
C THR A 231 -0.10 8.78 -2.93
N GLU A 232 -0.24 10.10 -2.88
CA GLU A 232 0.51 11.00 -1.99
C GLU A 232 0.24 10.67 -0.51
N GLN A 233 -1.02 10.57 -0.10
CA GLN A 233 -1.37 10.21 1.27
C GLN A 233 -0.84 8.82 1.67
N ARG A 234 -0.84 7.86 0.74
CA ARG A 234 -0.25 6.55 1.01
C ARG A 234 1.26 6.66 1.20
N HIS A 235 1.92 7.47 0.38
CA HIS A 235 3.34 7.72 0.51
C HIS A 235 3.69 8.30 1.90
N GLU A 236 2.94 9.29 2.37
CA GLU A 236 3.08 9.87 3.71
C GLU A 236 2.93 8.81 4.83
N HIS A 237 1.91 7.94 4.76
CA HIS A 237 1.73 6.85 5.72
C HIS A 237 2.89 5.85 5.71
N LEU A 238 3.44 5.56 4.54
CA LEU A 238 4.57 4.64 4.40
C LEU A 238 5.88 5.27 4.89
N GLU A 239 6.09 6.57 4.70
CA GLU A 239 7.25 7.30 5.26
C GLU A 239 7.18 7.32 6.80
N GLU A 240 6.01 7.57 7.38
CA GLU A 240 5.81 7.49 8.83
C GLU A 240 6.13 6.09 9.35
N LEU A 241 5.63 5.04 8.68
CA LEU A 241 5.89 3.65 9.04
C LEU A 241 7.38 3.30 8.92
N GLU A 242 8.04 3.68 7.82
CA GLU A 242 9.46 3.44 7.60
C GLU A 242 10.30 4.11 8.68
N SER A 243 10.02 5.37 9.01
CA SER A 243 10.72 6.12 10.04
C SER A 243 10.58 5.47 11.42
N ALA A 244 9.38 5.02 11.79
CA ALA A 244 9.13 4.34 13.05
C ALA A 244 9.86 2.99 13.11
N LEU A 245 9.81 2.21 12.03
CA LEU A 245 10.50 0.92 11.94
C LEU A 245 12.02 1.07 11.97
N SER A 246 12.57 2.05 11.26
CA SER A 246 14.00 2.37 11.27
C SER A 246 14.49 2.76 12.66
N ALA A 247 13.73 3.60 13.37
CA ALA A 247 14.04 4.00 14.74
C ALA A 247 14.03 2.80 15.71
N HIS A 248 13.00 1.94 15.61
CA HIS A 248 12.86 0.76 16.46
C HIS A 248 13.98 -0.29 16.21
N LEU A 249 14.33 -0.52 14.95
CA LEU A 249 15.37 -1.49 14.56
C LEU A 249 16.79 -0.96 14.71
N GLY A 250 16.97 0.35 14.95
CA GLY A 250 18.28 0.99 15.04
C GLY A 250 19.04 1.03 13.71
N VAL A 251 18.31 1.07 12.58
CA VAL A 251 18.88 1.20 11.23
C VAL A 251 18.73 2.63 10.73
N THR A 252 19.54 3.01 9.74
CA THR A 252 19.44 4.35 9.15
C THR A 252 18.20 4.41 8.27
N ALA A 253 17.34 5.40 8.49
CA ALA A 253 16.18 5.64 7.64
C ALA A 253 16.63 5.91 6.19
N VAL A 254 15.86 5.41 5.23
CA VAL A 254 16.10 5.66 3.81
C VAL A 254 15.74 7.12 3.53
N ALA A 255 16.75 7.93 3.16
CA ALA A 255 16.51 9.32 2.80
C ALA A 255 15.54 9.41 1.62
N GLY A 256 14.45 10.14 1.82
CA GLY A 256 13.39 10.36 0.84
C GLY A 256 13.79 11.20 -0.37
#